data_a7dd363cd205015863a5bd760c294155
#
_entry.id   a7dd363cd205015863a5bd760c294155
#
_cell.length_a   1.000
_cell.length_b   1.000
_cell.length_c   1.000
_cell.angle_alpha   90.00
_cell.angle_beta   90.00
_cell.angle_gamma   90.00
#
_symmetry.space_group_name_H-M   'P 1'
#
loop_
_entity.id
_entity.type
_entity.pdbx_description
1 polymer ?
#
loop_
_entity_poly.entity_id
_entity_poly.type
_entity_poly.pdbx_seq_one_letter_code
_entity_poly.pdbx_strand_id
1 'polypeptide(L)'
;MMVFYCPFCWAEFTENTAHCPRCGAALHDVADQDEYTVKLMRALKHPEPTTVVRAAALLGTLRERRAVQPLLTLLASASDPYILESAVEALGDIGEGAALDGLIEALAHSYVRVHGKAAEALGKFLPDDRARTALASALNDPSEYVRARAAKALIEFVPNETSAE
;
A
#
# COMPACT_ATOMS: atom_id res chain seq x y z
N MET A 1 27.36 -19.76 8.67
CA MET A 1 26.44 -19.82 9.81
C MET A 1 25.04 -19.68 9.22
N MET A 2 24.13 -20.59 9.50
CA MET A 2 22.78 -20.55 8.92
C MET A 2 21.93 -19.58 9.75
N VAL A 3 21.24 -18.66 9.08
CA VAL A 3 20.40 -17.66 9.72
C VAL A 3 18.94 -18.01 9.43
N PHE A 4 18.12 -18.02 10.46
CA PHE A 4 16.68 -18.26 10.37
C PHE A 4 15.91 -16.96 10.65
N TYR A 5 14.75 -16.82 10.07
CA TYR A 5 13.84 -15.69 10.29
C TYR A 5 12.48 -16.17 10.76
N CYS A 6 11.94 -15.50 11.77
CA CYS A 6 10.59 -15.78 12.23
C CYS A 6 9.56 -15.28 11.19
N PRO A 7 8.64 -16.12 10.70
CA PRO A 7 7.62 -15.70 9.71
C PRO A 7 6.56 -14.76 10.28
N PHE A 8 6.55 -14.52 11.61
CA PHE A 8 5.56 -13.67 12.28
C PHE A 8 6.10 -12.28 12.65
N CYS A 9 7.33 -12.23 13.18
CA CYS A 9 7.93 -10.98 13.66
C CYS A 9 9.25 -10.64 12.98
N TRP A 10 9.71 -11.49 12.05
CA TRP A 10 10.94 -11.35 11.27
C TRP A 10 12.23 -11.24 12.11
N ALA A 11 12.17 -11.59 13.40
CA ALA A 11 13.37 -11.66 14.21
C ALA A 11 14.32 -12.70 13.63
N GLU A 12 15.60 -12.31 13.55
CA GLU A 12 16.71 -13.14 13.15
C GLU A 12 17.18 -13.99 14.32
N PHE A 13 17.53 -15.27 14.07
CA PHE A 13 18.12 -16.17 15.05
C PHE A 13 18.97 -17.23 14.35
N THR A 14 19.95 -17.79 15.10
CA THR A 14 20.96 -18.71 14.54
C THR A 14 20.74 -20.16 14.94
N GLU A 15 19.83 -20.42 15.88
CA GLU A 15 19.51 -21.76 16.36
C GLU A 15 18.21 -22.26 15.78
N ASN A 16 18.15 -23.51 15.34
CA ASN A 16 16.91 -24.13 14.90
C ASN A 16 16.02 -24.45 16.10
N THR A 17 15.05 -23.57 16.37
CA THR A 17 14.15 -23.64 17.53
C THR A 17 12.71 -23.91 17.10
N ALA A 18 11.95 -24.63 17.93
CA ALA A 18 10.53 -24.89 17.68
C ALA A 18 9.64 -23.64 17.85
N HIS A 19 10.12 -22.66 18.62
CA HIS A 19 9.40 -21.42 18.90
C HIS A 19 10.32 -20.22 18.68
N CYS A 20 9.77 -19.13 18.17
CA CYS A 20 10.51 -17.87 18.00
C CYS A 20 10.99 -17.32 19.35
N PRO A 21 12.30 -17.06 19.54
CA PRO A 21 12.81 -16.53 20.81
C PRO A 21 12.30 -15.12 21.13
N ARG A 22 11.79 -14.37 20.13
CA ARG A 22 11.31 -13.01 20.32
C ARG A 22 9.81 -12.91 20.55
N CYS A 23 8.97 -13.62 19.77
CA CYS A 23 7.52 -13.50 19.86
C CYS A 23 6.81 -14.75 20.36
N GLY A 24 7.53 -15.84 20.63
CA GLY A 24 6.99 -17.11 21.14
C GLY A 24 6.19 -17.93 20.12
N ALA A 25 6.05 -17.46 18.88
CA ALA A 25 5.27 -18.18 17.87
C ALA A 25 5.91 -19.53 17.51
N ALA A 26 5.08 -20.57 17.34
CA ALA A 26 5.52 -21.88 16.85
C ALA A 26 5.98 -21.76 15.39
N LEU A 27 7.16 -22.31 15.07
CA LEU A 27 7.80 -22.12 13.75
C LEU A 27 7.59 -23.33 12.82
N HIS A 28 7.10 -24.45 13.32
CA HIS A 28 7.07 -25.71 12.56
C HIS A 28 5.81 -25.91 11.72
N ASP A 29 4.65 -25.34 12.10
CA ASP A 29 3.37 -25.75 11.53
C ASP A 29 2.66 -24.70 10.66
N VAL A 30 3.17 -23.47 10.58
CA VAL A 30 2.35 -22.34 10.07
C VAL A 30 2.78 -21.85 8.68
N ALA A 31 4.03 -22.05 8.31
CA ALA A 31 4.55 -21.47 7.06
C ALA A 31 4.01 -22.14 5.77
N ASP A 32 3.69 -23.43 5.85
CA ASP A 32 3.25 -24.20 4.67
C ASP A 32 1.72 -24.22 4.47
N GLN A 33 0.95 -23.97 5.53
CA GLN A 33 -0.53 -24.00 5.45
C GLN A 33 -1.18 -22.64 5.21
N ASP A 34 -0.42 -21.54 5.32
CA ASP A 34 -0.96 -20.21 5.11
C ASP A 34 -1.24 -19.94 3.65
N GLU A 35 -2.41 -19.37 3.41
CA GLU A 35 -2.75 -18.79 2.12
C GLU A 35 -1.67 -17.77 1.68
N TYR A 36 -1.36 -17.73 0.39
CA TYR A 36 -0.32 -16.87 -0.18
C TYR A 36 -0.47 -15.40 0.21
N THR A 37 -1.70 -14.89 0.22
CA THR A 37 -2.00 -13.49 0.61
C THR A 37 -1.69 -13.21 2.09
N VAL A 38 -1.86 -14.20 2.99
CA VAL A 38 -1.49 -14.08 4.40
C VAL A 38 0.03 -13.97 4.55
N LYS A 39 0.78 -14.75 3.78
CA LYS A 39 2.25 -14.66 3.74
C LYS A 39 2.70 -13.26 3.26
N LEU A 40 2.05 -12.71 2.24
CA LEU A 40 2.32 -11.35 1.76
C LEU A 40 1.98 -10.27 2.80
N MET A 41 0.84 -10.37 3.49
CA MET A 41 0.49 -9.41 4.54
C MET A 41 1.49 -9.42 5.70
N ARG A 42 2.04 -10.59 6.06
CA ARG A 42 3.14 -10.68 7.03
C ARG A 42 4.42 -10.03 6.51
N ALA A 43 4.71 -10.20 5.23
CA ALA A 43 5.89 -9.62 4.59
C ALA A 43 5.88 -8.08 4.56
N LEU A 44 4.73 -7.41 4.76
CA LEU A 44 4.67 -5.96 4.96
C LEU A 44 5.42 -5.49 6.22
N LYS A 45 5.72 -6.38 7.15
CA LYS A 45 6.50 -6.10 8.37
C LYS A 45 7.95 -6.59 8.28
N HIS A 46 8.40 -6.98 7.09
CA HIS A 46 9.75 -7.49 6.90
C HIS A 46 10.78 -6.38 7.12
N PRO A 47 11.95 -6.67 7.76
CA PRO A 47 13.00 -5.67 7.97
C PRO A 47 13.66 -5.21 6.68
N GLU A 48 13.62 -6.01 5.62
CA GLU A 48 14.19 -5.68 4.32
C GLU A 48 13.20 -4.87 3.46
N PRO A 49 13.50 -3.59 3.12
CA PRO A 49 12.59 -2.72 2.38
C PRO A 49 12.11 -3.29 1.04
N THR A 50 12.98 -3.95 0.29
CA THR A 50 12.63 -4.51 -1.02
C THR A 50 11.58 -5.61 -0.92
N THR A 51 11.59 -6.37 0.16
CA THR A 51 10.57 -7.39 0.45
C THR A 51 9.22 -6.74 0.74
N VAL A 52 9.20 -5.65 1.52
CA VAL A 52 7.98 -4.88 1.82
C VAL A 52 7.36 -4.32 0.55
N VAL A 53 8.18 -3.66 -0.29
CA VAL A 53 7.75 -3.08 -1.57
C VAL A 53 7.11 -4.15 -2.47
N ARG A 54 7.78 -5.31 -2.62
CA ARG A 54 7.25 -6.42 -3.44
C ARG A 54 5.95 -6.99 -2.88
N ALA A 55 5.86 -7.15 -1.55
CA ALA A 55 4.65 -7.65 -0.90
C ALA A 55 3.48 -6.69 -1.11
N ALA A 56 3.68 -5.38 -0.94
CA ALA A 56 2.67 -4.36 -1.19
C ALA A 56 2.19 -4.38 -2.65
N ALA A 57 3.11 -4.39 -3.61
CA ALA A 57 2.79 -4.44 -5.04
C ALA A 57 1.98 -5.70 -5.42
N LEU A 58 2.36 -6.87 -4.89
CA LEU A 58 1.61 -8.12 -5.13
C LEU A 58 0.22 -8.09 -4.52
N LEU A 59 0.06 -7.54 -3.31
CA LEU A 59 -1.25 -7.39 -2.66
C LEU A 59 -2.15 -6.44 -3.46
N GLY A 60 -1.61 -5.36 -4.03
CA GLY A 60 -2.31 -4.46 -4.93
C GLY A 60 -2.77 -5.19 -6.21
N THR A 61 -1.85 -5.89 -6.89
CA THR A 61 -2.14 -6.66 -8.11
C THR A 61 -3.23 -7.72 -7.88
N LEU A 62 -3.20 -8.39 -6.73
CA LEU A 62 -4.20 -9.40 -6.34
C LEU A 62 -5.50 -8.76 -5.85
N ARG A 63 -5.56 -7.43 -5.69
CA ARG A 63 -6.69 -6.68 -5.12
C ARG A 63 -7.17 -7.29 -3.79
N GLU A 64 -6.21 -7.64 -2.92
CA GLU A 64 -6.49 -8.28 -1.63
C GLU A 64 -7.08 -7.26 -0.64
N ARG A 65 -8.38 -7.28 -0.45
CA ARG A 65 -9.12 -6.34 0.41
C ARG A 65 -8.67 -6.36 1.87
N ARG A 66 -8.26 -7.54 2.38
CA ARG A 66 -7.76 -7.69 3.75
C ARG A 66 -6.45 -6.92 3.99
N ALA A 67 -5.72 -6.57 2.91
CA ALA A 67 -4.49 -5.81 2.99
C ALA A 67 -4.69 -4.30 3.20
N VAL A 68 -5.89 -3.76 3.04
CA VAL A 68 -6.15 -2.31 3.16
C VAL A 68 -5.67 -1.76 4.50
N GLN A 69 -6.10 -2.34 5.63
CA GLN A 69 -5.68 -1.87 6.95
C GLN A 69 -4.18 -2.05 7.22
N PRO A 70 -3.55 -3.19 6.90
CA PRO A 70 -2.09 -3.32 6.94
C PRO A 70 -1.34 -2.28 6.10
N LEU A 71 -1.82 -1.97 4.88
CA LEU A 71 -1.20 -0.98 4.00
C LEU A 71 -1.39 0.46 4.51
N LEU A 72 -2.55 0.80 5.08
CA LEU A 72 -2.78 2.09 5.75
C LEU A 72 -1.86 2.26 6.97
N THR A 73 -1.69 1.20 7.76
CA THR A 73 -0.74 1.20 8.89
C THR A 73 0.69 1.41 8.39
N LEU A 74 1.07 0.76 7.30
CA LEU A 74 2.38 0.93 6.67
C LEU A 74 2.58 2.36 6.17
N LEU A 75 1.58 2.94 5.51
CA LEU A 75 1.60 4.33 5.02
C LEU A 75 1.78 5.34 6.15
N ALA A 76 1.16 5.10 7.32
CA ALA A 76 1.26 5.98 8.48
C ALA A 76 2.59 5.83 9.26
N SER A 77 3.29 4.70 9.15
CA SER A 77 4.44 4.38 10.01
C SER A 77 5.78 4.31 9.28
N ALA A 78 5.79 4.09 7.96
CA ALA A 78 7.02 3.99 7.20
C ALA A 78 7.66 5.36 6.96
N SER A 79 8.98 5.39 6.91
CA SER A 79 9.76 6.57 6.54
C SER A 79 10.49 6.43 5.20
N ASP A 80 10.53 5.23 4.64
CA ASP A 80 11.13 4.95 3.34
C ASP A 80 10.18 5.37 2.20
N PRO A 81 10.59 6.29 1.31
CA PRO A 81 9.74 6.77 0.22
C PRO A 81 9.25 5.67 -0.73
N TYR A 82 10.06 4.65 -0.98
CA TYR A 82 9.69 3.54 -1.88
C TYR A 82 8.61 2.65 -1.27
N ILE A 83 8.68 2.43 0.05
CA ILE A 83 7.63 1.72 0.78
C ILE A 83 6.33 2.50 0.74
N LEU A 84 6.39 3.83 1.00
CA LEU A 84 5.23 4.71 0.96
C LEU A 84 4.58 4.74 -0.42
N GLU A 85 5.38 4.92 -1.50
CA GLU A 85 4.88 4.88 -2.87
C GLU A 85 4.19 3.56 -3.20
N SER A 86 4.80 2.44 -2.81
CA SER A 86 4.25 1.11 -3.05
C SER A 86 2.95 0.86 -2.27
N ALA A 87 2.86 1.34 -1.03
CA ALA A 87 1.65 1.25 -0.24
C ALA A 87 0.49 2.06 -0.86
N VAL A 88 0.76 3.30 -1.29
CA VAL A 88 -0.21 4.17 -1.99
C VAL A 88 -0.69 3.51 -3.28
N GLU A 89 0.23 2.99 -4.10
CA GLU A 89 -0.10 2.31 -5.35
C GLU A 89 -0.97 1.09 -5.12
N ALA A 90 -0.60 0.24 -4.15
CA ALA A 90 -1.36 -0.95 -3.78
C ALA A 90 -2.78 -0.61 -3.27
N LEU A 91 -2.93 0.44 -2.43
CA LEU A 91 -4.24 0.90 -1.98
C LEU A 91 -5.11 1.38 -3.15
N GLY A 92 -4.52 2.07 -4.12
CA GLY A 92 -5.19 2.49 -5.35
C GLY A 92 -5.62 1.29 -6.22
N ASP A 93 -4.78 0.25 -6.34
CA ASP A 93 -5.07 -0.95 -7.13
C ASP A 93 -6.16 -1.81 -6.50
N ILE A 94 -6.19 -1.91 -5.15
CA ILE A 94 -7.23 -2.59 -4.41
C ILE A 94 -8.58 -1.88 -4.61
N GLY A 95 -8.61 -0.55 -4.60
CA GLY A 95 -9.80 0.24 -4.92
C GLY A 95 -10.90 0.19 -3.87
N GLU A 96 -10.60 -0.17 -2.62
CA GLU A 96 -11.57 -0.18 -1.51
C GLU A 96 -11.78 1.20 -0.93
N GLY A 97 -13.04 1.61 -0.74
CA GLY A 97 -13.41 2.92 -0.20
C GLY A 97 -12.78 3.25 1.16
N ALA A 98 -12.45 2.23 1.95
CA ALA A 98 -11.73 2.40 3.23
C ALA A 98 -10.29 2.95 3.07
N ALA A 99 -9.72 2.91 1.86
CA ALA A 99 -8.40 3.47 1.58
C ALA A 99 -8.44 4.97 1.28
N LEU A 100 -9.60 5.52 0.97
CA LEU A 100 -9.75 6.86 0.39
C LEU A 100 -9.20 7.96 1.30
N ASP A 101 -9.52 7.93 2.60
CA ASP A 101 -9.05 8.96 3.54
C ASP A 101 -7.52 8.96 3.67
N GLY A 102 -6.91 7.78 3.77
CA GLY A 102 -5.44 7.66 3.80
C GLY A 102 -4.76 8.11 2.50
N LEU A 103 -5.40 7.90 1.35
CA LEU A 103 -4.89 8.40 0.07
C LEU A 103 -5.04 9.93 -0.06
N ILE A 104 -6.11 10.52 0.50
CA ILE A 104 -6.28 11.98 0.56
C ILE A 104 -5.19 12.58 1.48
N GLU A 105 -4.93 11.99 2.63
CA GLU A 105 -3.85 12.43 3.53
C GLU A 105 -2.47 12.33 2.86
N ALA A 106 -2.25 11.31 2.03
CA ALA A 106 -1.00 11.13 1.30
C ALA A 106 -0.71 12.25 0.27
N LEU A 107 -1.72 13.02 -0.16
CA LEU A 107 -1.52 14.23 -0.97
C LEU A 107 -0.81 15.36 -0.21
N ALA A 108 -0.77 15.33 1.12
CA ALA A 108 -0.08 16.32 1.95
C ALA A 108 1.24 15.79 2.55
N HIS A 109 1.74 14.66 2.07
CA HIS A 109 2.95 14.02 2.59
C HIS A 109 4.21 14.85 2.25
N SER A 110 5.29 14.74 3.02
CA SER A 110 6.54 15.49 2.80
C SER A 110 7.28 15.11 1.51
N TYR A 111 7.07 13.92 0.98
CA TYR A 111 7.72 13.45 -0.25
C TYR A 111 6.84 13.68 -1.48
N VAL A 112 7.30 14.54 -2.39
CA VAL A 112 6.58 14.92 -3.64
C VAL A 112 6.17 13.71 -4.49
N ARG A 113 6.99 12.65 -4.51
CA ARG A 113 6.66 11.42 -5.25
C ARG A 113 5.46 10.69 -4.65
N VAL A 114 5.32 10.69 -3.32
CA VAL A 114 4.15 10.13 -2.63
C VAL A 114 2.89 10.93 -2.97
N HIS A 115 2.96 12.28 -3.01
CA HIS A 115 1.86 13.13 -3.50
C HIS A 115 1.39 12.73 -4.90
N GLY A 116 2.35 12.62 -5.85
CA GLY A 116 2.01 12.28 -7.24
C GLY A 116 1.39 10.89 -7.35
N LYS A 117 1.90 9.92 -6.59
CA LYS A 117 1.30 8.57 -6.51
C LYS A 117 -0.08 8.58 -5.88
N ALA A 118 -0.30 9.41 -4.86
CA ALA A 118 -1.62 9.58 -4.24
C ALA A 118 -2.63 10.17 -5.24
N ALA A 119 -2.22 11.15 -6.06
CA ALA A 119 -3.07 11.70 -7.11
C ALA A 119 -3.44 10.64 -8.16
N GLU A 120 -2.49 9.79 -8.60
CA GLU A 120 -2.77 8.66 -9.50
C GLU A 120 -3.74 7.66 -8.86
N ALA A 121 -3.50 7.29 -7.60
CA ALA A 121 -4.33 6.34 -6.88
C ALA A 121 -5.76 6.86 -6.72
N LEU A 122 -5.93 8.14 -6.36
CA LEU A 122 -7.24 8.79 -6.21
C LEU A 122 -8.03 8.83 -7.54
N GLY A 123 -7.35 8.89 -8.68
CA GLY A 123 -8.00 8.78 -9.99
C GLY A 123 -8.80 7.49 -10.16
N LYS A 124 -8.38 6.38 -9.51
CA LYS A 124 -9.07 5.09 -9.54
C LYS A 124 -10.35 5.06 -8.70
N PHE A 125 -10.55 6.07 -7.86
CA PHE A 125 -11.75 6.21 -7.01
C PHE A 125 -12.80 7.13 -7.63
N LEU A 126 -12.54 7.72 -8.80
CA LEU A 126 -13.56 8.50 -9.50
C LEU A 126 -14.71 7.58 -9.95
N PRO A 127 -15.98 8.00 -9.78
CA PRO A 127 -16.47 9.39 -9.58
C PRO A 127 -16.70 9.81 -8.11
N ASP A 128 -16.08 9.19 -7.11
CA ASP A 128 -16.26 9.62 -5.70
C ASP A 128 -15.98 11.13 -5.55
N ASP A 129 -16.91 11.87 -4.95
CA ASP A 129 -16.83 13.32 -4.80
C ASP A 129 -15.65 13.79 -3.94
N ARG A 130 -15.24 13.00 -2.96
CA ARG A 130 -14.08 13.30 -2.10
C ARG A 130 -12.78 13.16 -2.89
N ALA A 131 -12.66 12.08 -3.70
CA ALA A 131 -11.52 11.88 -4.58
C ALA A 131 -11.42 13.03 -5.60
N ARG A 132 -12.55 13.41 -6.22
CA ARG A 132 -12.61 14.50 -7.18
C ARG A 132 -12.20 15.83 -6.54
N THR A 133 -12.70 16.13 -5.35
CA THR A 133 -12.38 17.38 -4.62
C THR A 133 -10.89 17.41 -4.25
N ALA A 134 -10.33 16.31 -3.79
CA ALA A 134 -8.92 16.20 -3.45
C ALA A 134 -8.02 16.39 -4.69
N LEU A 135 -8.38 15.77 -5.82
CA LEU A 135 -7.67 15.94 -7.09
C LEU A 135 -7.76 17.38 -7.62
N ALA A 136 -8.93 18.01 -7.51
CA ALA A 136 -9.11 19.42 -7.90
C ALA A 136 -8.22 20.34 -7.04
N SER A 137 -8.10 20.10 -5.75
CA SER A 137 -7.16 20.82 -4.88
C SER A 137 -5.70 20.59 -5.29
N ALA A 138 -5.33 19.37 -5.67
CA ALA A 138 -3.98 19.01 -6.09
C ALA A 138 -3.55 19.66 -7.42
N LEU A 139 -4.49 20.22 -8.21
CA LEU A 139 -4.15 21.06 -9.38
C LEU A 139 -3.42 22.36 -9.00
N ASN A 140 -3.51 22.78 -7.74
CA ASN A 140 -2.81 23.95 -7.20
C ASN A 140 -1.57 23.57 -6.36
N ASP A 141 -1.12 22.31 -6.41
CA ASP A 141 0.08 21.88 -5.68
C ASP A 141 1.31 22.68 -6.15
N PRO A 142 2.24 23.03 -5.24
CA PRO A 142 3.50 23.70 -5.62
C PRO A 142 4.30 22.91 -6.65
N SER A 143 4.27 21.58 -6.60
CA SER A 143 4.98 20.69 -7.51
C SER A 143 4.24 20.54 -8.85
N GLU A 144 4.92 20.88 -9.95
CA GLU A 144 4.42 20.60 -11.29
C GLU A 144 4.14 19.12 -11.53
N TYR A 145 4.97 18.25 -10.96
CA TYR A 145 4.79 16.80 -11.03
C TYR A 145 3.45 16.36 -10.45
N VAL A 146 3.05 16.89 -9.30
CA VAL A 146 1.77 16.57 -8.65
C VAL A 146 0.60 17.15 -9.46
N ARG A 147 0.70 18.41 -9.89
CA ARG A 147 -0.34 19.04 -10.73
C ARG A 147 -0.59 18.24 -12.00
N ALA A 148 0.47 17.78 -12.68
CA ALA A 148 0.35 16.99 -13.90
C ALA A 148 -0.34 15.64 -13.65
N ARG A 149 -0.05 14.97 -12.51
CA ARG A 149 -0.69 13.70 -12.13
C ARG A 149 -2.16 13.88 -11.78
N ALA A 150 -2.50 14.92 -11.04
CA ALA A 150 -3.88 15.25 -10.71
C ALA A 150 -4.69 15.60 -11.97
N ALA A 151 -4.14 16.42 -12.87
CA ALA A 151 -4.77 16.77 -14.14
C ALA A 151 -5.00 15.52 -15.01
N LYS A 152 -4.00 14.65 -15.12
CA LYS A 152 -4.12 13.39 -15.87
C LYS A 152 -5.24 12.52 -15.31
N ALA A 153 -5.28 12.31 -13.99
CA ALA A 153 -6.31 11.50 -13.33
C ALA A 153 -7.73 12.03 -13.61
N LEU A 154 -7.92 13.35 -13.61
CA LEU A 154 -9.22 13.98 -13.89
C LEU A 154 -9.61 13.89 -15.37
N ILE A 155 -8.64 13.96 -16.30
CA ILE A 155 -8.89 13.89 -17.76
C ILE A 155 -9.18 12.45 -18.19
N GLU A 156 -8.46 11.46 -17.64
CA GLU A 156 -8.65 10.05 -17.98
C GLU A 156 -9.97 9.48 -17.44
N PHE A 157 -10.59 10.15 -16.49
CA PHE A 157 -11.94 9.86 -16.06
C PHE A 157 -12.95 10.38 -17.10
N VAL A 158 -13.30 9.52 -18.06
CA VAL A 158 -14.47 9.75 -18.94
C VAL A 158 -15.68 9.13 -18.24
N PRO A 159 -16.64 9.93 -17.73
CA PRO A 159 -17.88 9.35 -17.24
C PRO A 159 -18.54 8.59 -18.38
N ASN A 160 -18.88 7.33 -18.13
CA ASN A 160 -19.61 6.49 -19.08
C ASN A 160 -21.03 7.09 -19.22
N GLU A 161 -21.24 7.96 -20.21
CA GLU A 161 -22.54 8.54 -20.53
C GLU A 161 -23.46 7.54 -21.24
N THR A 162 -23.48 6.27 -20.81
CA THR A 162 -24.41 5.27 -21.37
C THR A 162 -25.04 4.45 -20.26
N SER A 163 -25.89 5.09 -19.44
CA SER A 163 -26.93 4.38 -18.67
C SER A 163 -28.04 5.35 -18.30
N ALA A 164 -28.64 5.98 -19.31
CA ALA A 164 -29.89 6.70 -19.19
C ALA A 164 -30.73 6.37 -20.43
N GLU A 165 -31.34 5.18 -20.47
CA GLU A 165 -32.58 4.86 -21.20
C GLU A 165 -33.39 3.86 -20.39
#